data_0cfdba86c9a0619fe0c3c867867af488
#
_entry.id   0cfdba86c9a0619fe0c3c867867af488
#
_cell.length_a   1.000
_cell.length_b   1.000
_cell.length_c   1.000
_cell.angle_alpha   90.00
_cell.angle_beta   90.00
_cell.angle_gamma   90.00
#
_symmetry.space_group_name_H-M   'P 1'
#
loop_
_entity.id
_entity.type
_entity.pdbx_description
1 polymer ?
#
loop_
_entity_poly.entity_id
_entity_poly.type
_entity_poly.pdbx_seq_one_letter_code
_entity_poly.pdbx_strand_id
1 'polypeptide(L)'
;MRILIINTLYHPYKVGGAEVSVQLMAEALARRQHQVLVLCLTPEKQCSNKVINGVAVCYVPLANCYWPFDGEKKSFFQKVRWHLKDYYNVDMRSTAMEVIRTFLPDLVHTNNIAGFSVSVWSAAKACGVKILHTSRDYYLFHHNAALFHRGQNQDPESIRIRLLCWLKKRCSRLVDGYVGISRFIFELHRKAGFFPNARHSFIYNTVPAVECAGGGCLVKEDVRRIGFIGKFSAEKGFDDFCTLARHYRNRSGYAFYAAGRITQDNPLIKEARDSGVTLLGFISLEDFMRQVDVVVLPVKWHEPFGRVVVESIFHGKVVLTNRMGGVAELAALLPNIYFMEEISVDEVVKRLAEPLCPDILAHFTPDRIAQEYEQAYHNVLNDRFGA
;
A
#
# COMPACT_ATOMS: atom_id res chain seq x y z
N MET A 1 24.99 1.58 -6.38
CA MET A 1 24.48 0.20 -6.66
C MET A 1 23.56 0.20 -7.85
N ARG A 2 23.49 -0.92 -8.56
CA ARG A 2 22.50 -1.20 -9.60
C ARG A 2 21.34 -1.97 -8.97
N ILE A 3 20.17 -1.38 -8.89
CA ILE A 3 19.01 -1.93 -8.16
C ILE A 3 17.90 -2.21 -9.15
N LEU A 4 17.48 -3.49 -9.26
CA LEU A 4 16.30 -3.87 -10.01
C LEU A 4 15.10 -3.96 -9.07
N ILE A 5 14.14 -3.03 -9.20
CA ILE A 5 12.89 -3.06 -8.45
C ILE A 5 11.83 -3.78 -9.30
N ILE A 6 11.21 -4.83 -8.75
CA ILE A 6 10.09 -5.52 -9.41
C ILE A 6 8.81 -5.17 -8.66
N ASN A 7 7.85 -4.55 -9.35
CA ASN A 7 6.54 -4.21 -8.82
C ASN A 7 5.46 -4.45 -9.87
N THR A 8 4.29 -4.92 -9.46
CA THR A 8 3.18 -5.22 -10.39
C THR A 8 2.88 -4.03 -11.31
N LEU A 9 2.71 -2.85 -10.75
CA LEU A 9 2.40 -1.63 -11.49
C LEU A 9 3.37 -0.50 -11.13
N TYR A 10 3.58 0.40 -12.08
CA TYR A 10 4.33 1.64 -11.89
C TYR A 10 3.69 2.76 -12.73
N HIS A 11 4.03 4.03 -12.44
CA HIS A 11 3.48 5.15 -13.18
C HIS A 11 3.54 4.91 -14.72
N PRO A 12 2.48 5.17 -15.51
CA PRO A 12 1.22 5.81 -15.15
C PRO A 12 0.17 4.85 -14.57
N TYR A 13 0.41 3.53 -14.57
CA TYR A 13 -0.53 2.54 -14.06
C TYR A 13 -0.45 2.45 -12.55
N LYS A 14 -1.55 2.81 -11.87
CA LYS A 14 -1.67 2.73 -10.42
C LYS A 14 -3.10 2.41 -9.99
N VAL A 15 -3.22 1.62 -8.95
CA VAL A 15 -4.50 1.23 -8.34
C VAL A 15 -4.62 1.78 -6.93
N GLY A 16 -3.52 1.88 -6.20
CA GLY A 16 -3.55 2.26 -4.80
C GLY A 16 -2.31 3.02 -4.33
N GLY A 17 -2.11 2.99 -3.02
CA GLY A 17 -0.99 3.69 -2.37
C GLY A 17 0.36 2.98 -2.48
N ALA A 18 0.36 1.68 -2.73
CA ALA A 18 1.60 0.90 -2.80
C ALA A 18 2.48 1.34 -3.98
N GLU A 19 1.87 1.57 -5.15
CA GLU A 19 2.57 2.02 -6.36
C GLU A 19 3.21 3.39 -6.15
N VAL A 20 2.51 4.30 -5.46
CA VAL A 20 3.04 5.63 -5.13
C VAL A 20 4.22 5.53 -4.17
N SER A 21 4.14 4.66 -3.15
CA SER A 21 5.27 4.46 -2.22
C SER A 21 6.49 3.85 -2.92
N VAL A 22 6.29 2.91 -3.85
CA VAL A 22 7.38 2.34 -4.65
C VAL A 22 8.00 3.40 -5.57
N GLN A 23 7.17 4.25 -6.19
CA GLN A 23 7.64 5.35 -7.04
C GLN A 23 8.50 6.33 -6.25
N LEU A 24 8.00 6.83 -5.12
CA LEU A 24 8.73 7.79 -4.27
C LEU A 24 10.07 7.20 -3.77
N MET A 25 10.08 5.93 -3.37
CA MET A 25 11.30 5.22 -2.97
C MET A 25 12.30 5.09 -4.13
N ALA A 26 11.84 4.67 -5.32
CA ALA A 26 12.69 4.50 -6.50
C ALA A 26 13.31 5.83 -6.94
N GLU A 27 12.52 6.90 -6.97
CA GLU A 27 12.98 8.25 -7.28
C GLU A 27 13.99 8.77 -6.25
N ALA A 28 13.75 8.52 -4.95
CA ALA A 28 14.70 8.90 -3.90
C ALA A 28 16.02 8.14 -4.02
N LEU A 29 15.99 6.83 -4.30
CA LEU A 29 17.20 6.03 -4.54
C LEU A 29 17.97 6.54 -5.78
N ALA A 30 17.27 6.93 -6.85
CA ALA A 30 17.90 7.50 -8.04
C ALA A 30 18.59 8.86 -7.74
N ARG A 31 17.92 9.74 -6.95
CA ARG A 31 18.56 11.01 -6.48
C ARG A 31 19.81 10.75 -5.65
N ARG A 32 19.89 9.64 -4.94
CA ARG A 32 21.05 9.18 -4.14
C ARG A 32 22.10 8.44 -4.97
N GLN A 33 22.09 8.65 -6.30
CA GLN A 33 23.09 8.15 -7.25
C GLN A 33 23.09 6.62 -7.42
N HIS A 34 21.98 5.93 -7.13
CA HIS A 34 21.81 4.53 -7.52
C HIS A 34 21.30 4.43 -8.96
N GLN A 35 21.77 3.41 -9.68
CA GLN A 35 21.18 3.04 -10.96
C GLN A 35 19.94 2.18 -10.70
N VAL A 36 18.77 2.79 -10.82
CA VAL A 36 17.49 2.12 -10.54
C VAL A 36 16.79 1.77 -11.85
N LEU A 37 16.45 0.49 -12.02
CA LEU A 37 15.53 0.00 -13.05
C LEU A 37 14.27 -0.55 -12.37
N VAL A 38 13.10 -0.07 -12.76
CA VAL A 38 11.83 -0.66 -12.33
C VAL A 38 11.29 -1.57 -13.42
N LEU A 39 11.07 -2.84 -13.11
CA LEU A 39 10.37 -3.80 -13.96
C LEU A 39 8.91 -3.88 -13.50
N CYS A 40 7.97 -3.55 -14.39
CA CYS A 40 6.54 -3.56 -14.09
C CYS A 40 5.71 -4.05 -15.28
N LEU A 41 4.44 -4.38 -15.01
CA LEU A 41 3.51 -4.89 -16.00
C LEU A 41 2.83 -3.76 -16.78
N THR A 42 2.44 -4.08 -18.01
CA THR A 42 1.63 -3.21 -18.88
C THR A 42 0.47 -4.01 -19.50
N PRO A 43 -0.69 -3.35 -19.79
CA PRO A 43 -1.74 -3.94 -20.62
C PRO A 43 -1.35 -4.05 -22.09
N GLU A 44 -0.32 -3.33 -22.53
CA GLU A 44 0.17 -3.33 -23.89
C GLU A 44 0.79 -4.69 -24.26
N LYS A 45 0.72 -5.03 -25.55
CA LYS A 45 1.26 -6.31 -26.04
C LYS A 45 2.79 -6.31 -26.25
N GLN A 46 3.41 -5.15 -26.22
CA GLN A 46 4.84 -4.97 -26.47
C GLN A 46 5.55 -4.41 -25.25
N CYS A 47 6.80 -4.82 -25.05
CA CYS A 47 7.67 -4.22 -24.05
C CYS A 47 8.00 -2.76 -24.44
N SER A 48 8.10 -1.91 -23.45
CA SER A 48 8.54 -0.52 -23.65
C SER A 48 9.41 -0.05 -22.50
N ASN A 49 10.39 0.80 -22.81
CA ASN A 49 11.27 1.41 -21.81
C ASN A 49 11.01 2.91 -21.78
N LYS A 50 10.95 3.47 -20.59
CA LYS A 50 10.80 4.92 -20.33
C LYS A 50 11.72 5.35 -19.22
N VAL A 51 11.94 6.65 -19.13
CA VAL A 51 12.57 7.27 -17.95
C VAL A 51 11.53 8.17 -17.31
N ILE A 52 11.29 7.99 -16.02
CA ILE A 52 10.29 8.74 -15.25
C ILE A 52 10.99 9.30 -14.01
N ASN A 53 11.07 10.62 -13.92
CA ASN A 53 11.71 11.32 -12.79
C ASN A 53 13.12 10.79 -12.45
N GLY A 54 13.91 10.49 -13.48
CA GLY A 54 15.28 9.96 -13.33
C GLY A 54 15.38 8.44 -13.10
N VAL A 55 14.25 7.72 -13.04
CA VAL A 55 14.18 6.25 -12.88
C VAL A 55 13.93 5.60 -14.23
N ALA A 56 14.78 4.64 -14.61
CA ALA A 56 14.53 3.79 -15.77
C ALA A 56 13.40 2.80 -15.47
N VAL A 57 12.45 2.65 -16.40
CA VAL A 57 11.28 1.79 -16.23
C VAL A 57 11.13 0.88 -17.44
N CYS A 58 11.09 -0.42 -17.21
CA CYS A 58 10.83 -1.45 -18.21
C CYS A 58 9.40 -1.99 -17.99
N TYR A 59 8.54 -1.73 -18.95
CA TYR A 59 7.17 -2.26 -19.01
C TYR A 59 7.14 -3.53 -19.80
N VAL A 60 6.63 -4.60 -19.23
CA VAL A 60 6.50 -5.89 -19.89
C VAL A 60 5.04 -6.36 -19.93
N PRO A 61 4.59 -6.98 -21.02
CA PRO A 61 3.26 -7.57 -21.10
C PRO A 61 3.03 -8.59 -20.00
N LEU A 62 1.82 -8.59 -19.43
CA LEU A 62 1.43 -9.63 -18.49
C LEU A 62 1.22 -10.97 -19.22
N ALA A 63 2.06 -11.94 -18.97
CA ALA A 63 1.89 -13.30 -19.46
C ALA A 63 0.85 -14.08 -18.63
N ASN A 64 -0.42 -13.66 -18.66
CA ASN A 64 -1.54 -14.33 -18.03
C ASN A 64 -2.80 -14.24 -18.89
N CYS A 65 -3.94 -14.79 -18.42
CA CYS A 65 -5.14 -14.97 -19.23
C CYS A 65 -5.84 -13.65 -19.59
N TYR A 66 -5.71 -12.63 -18.73
CA TYR A 66 -6.31 -11.31 -18.94
C TYR A 66 -5.60 -10.27 -18.06
N TRP A 67 -5.80 -8.99 -18.39
CA TRP A 67 -5.36 -7.87 -17.58
C TRP A 67 -6.32 -7.65 -16.41
N PRO A 68 -5.88 -7.74 -15.12
CA PRO A 68 -6.79 -7.73 -13.98
C PRO A 68 -7.27 -6.33 -13.57
N PHE A 69 -6.74 -5.27 -14.21
CA PHE A 69 -7.03 -3.87 -13.84
C PHE A 69 -7.87 -3.13 -14.89
N ASP A 70 -8.53 -3.85 -15.80
CA ASP A 70 -9.42 -3.29 -16.84
C ASP A 70 -10.82 -2.90 -16.31
N GLY A 71 -11.16 -3.29 -15.09
CA GLY A 71 -12.47 -3.05 -14.49
C GLY A 71 -13.57 -4.00 -14.97
N GLU A 72 -13.28 -4.91 -15.89
CA GLU A 72 -14.26 -5.83 -16.43
C GLU A 72 -14.58 -6.99 -15.47
N LYS A 73 -15.84 -7.40 -15.45
CA LYS A 73 -16.28 -8.58 -14.68
C LYS A 73 -15.80 -9.85 -15.37
N LYS A 74 -14.90 -10.59 -14.74
CA LYS A 74 -14.41 -11.88 -15.25
C LYS A 74 -15.18 -13.03 -14.63
N SER A 75 -15.39 -14.11 -15.41
CA SER A 75 -16.05 -15.33 -14.95
C SER A 75 -15.26 -16.03 -13.84
N PHE A 76 -15.92 -16.90 -13.08
CA PHE A 76 -15.25 -17.68 -12.03
C PHE A 76 -14.09 -18.51 -12.57
N PHE A 77 -14.28 -19.20 -13.70
CA PHE A 77 -13.23 -20.03 -14.31
C PHE A 77 -12.03 -19.21 -14.81
N GLN A 78 -12.28 -18.02 -15.38
CA GLN A 78 -11.20 -17.12 -15.77
C GLN A 78 -10.38 -16.68 -14.55
N LYS A 79 -11.04 -16.33 -13.45
CA LYS A 79 -10.34 -15.95 -12.20
C LYS A 79 -9.52 -17.12 -11.63
N VAL A 80 -10.08 -18.32 -11.58
CA VAL A 80 -9.36 -19.52 -11.12
C VAL A 80 -8.12 -19.77 -11.98
N ARG A 81 -8.26 -19.76 -13.31
CA ARG A 81 -7.15 -19.96 -14.25
C ARG A 81 -6.06 -18.88 -14.08
N TRP A 82 -6.48 -17.62 -13.90
CA TRP A 82 -5.56 -16.52 -13.66
C TRP A 82 -4.75 -16.74 -12.37
N HIS A 83 -5.39 -17.07 -11.27
CA HIS A 83 -4.73 -17.29 -9.98
C HIS A 83 -3.85 -18.54 -9.97
N LEU A 84 -4.25 -19.62 -10.65
CA LEU A 84 -3.40 -20.81 -10.81
C LEU A 84 -2.11 -20.47 -11.54
N LYS A 85 -2.18 -19.67 -12.63
CA LYS A 85 -0.98 -19.21 -13.34
C LYS A 85 -0.16 -18.25 -12.51
N ASP A 86 -0.80 -17.34 -11.75
CA ASP A 86 -0.13 -16.40 -10.85
C ASP A 86 0.49 -17.07 -9.61
N TYR A 87 0.12 -18.31 -9.32
CA TYR A 87 0.72 -19.05 -8.21
C TYR A 87 2.22 -19.33 -8.42
N TYR A 88 2.60 -19.67 -9.67
CA TYR A 88 3.99 -19.78 -10.14
C TYR A 88 4.05 -19.58 -11.66
N ASN A 89 4.36 -18.38 -12.10
CA ASN A 89 4.32 -17.99 -13.52
C ASN A 89 5.69 -18.19 -14.18
N VAL A 90 5.84 -19.27 -14.94
CA VAL A 90 7.10 -19.64 -15.61
C VAL A 90 7.46 -18.63 -16.70
N ASP A 91 6.47 -18.10 -17.43
CA ASP A 91 6.71 -17.14 -18.50
C ASP A 91 7.28 -15.83 -17.91
N MET A 92 6.68 -15.34 -16.82
CA MET A 92 7.17 -14.14 -16.13
C MET A 92 8.52 -14.38 -15.44
N ARG A 93 8.80 -15.61 -15.00
CA ARG A 93 10.14 -15.99 -14.54
C ARG A 93 11.18 -15.79 -15.65
N SER A 94 10.89 -16.27 -16.87
CA SER A 94 11.80 -16.12 -18.02
C SER A 94 12.01 -14.65 -18.38
N THR A 95 10.96 -13.86 -18.42
CA THR A 95 11.02 -12.40 -18.64
C THR A 95 11.89 -11.70 -17.57
N ALA A 96 11.68 -12.03 -16.31
CA ALA A 96 12.50 -11.46 -15.23
C ALA A 96 13.99 -11.86 -15.34
N MET A 97 14.28 -13.12 -15.71
CA MET A 97 15.67 -13.58 -15.95
C MET A 97 16.35 -12.82 -17.08
N GLU A 98 15.64 -12.55 -18.18
CA GLU A 98 16.17 -11.76 -19.30
C GLU A 98 16.55 -10.35 -18.86
N VAL A 99 15.65 -9.66 -18.14
CA VAL A 99 15.90 -8.33 -17.61
C VAL A 99 17.07 -8.33 -16.61
N ILE A 100 17.13 -9.31 -15.70
CA ILE A 100 18.23 -9.44 -14.75
C ILE A 100 19.58 -9.62 -15.46
N ARG A 101 19.64 -10.49 -16.47
CA ARG A 101 20.88 -10.73 -17.25
C ARG A 101 21.31 -9.53 -18.09
N THR A 102 20.36 -8.75 -18.58
CA THR A 102 20.65 -7.54 -19.38
C THR A 102 21.06 -6.37 -18.47
N PHE A 103 20.34 -6.15 -17.37
CA PHE A 103 20.60 -5.04 -16.45
C PHE A 103 21.77 -5.30 -15.52
N LEU A 104 22.10 -6.55 -15.18
CA LEU A 104 23.15 -6.96 -14.26
C LEU A 104 23.06 -6.23 -12.91
N PRO A 105 21.95 -6.36 -12.18
CA PRO A 105 21.76 -5.70 -10.90
C PRO A 105 22.64 -6.30 -9.81
N ASP A 106 23.08 -5.46 -8.85
CA ASP A 106 23.71 -5.91 -7.61
C ASP A 106 22.69 -6.60 -6.70
N LEU A 107 21.42 -6.14 -6.77
CA LEU A 107 20.33 -6.63 -5.94
C LEU A 107 18.98 -6.52 -6.67
N VAL A 108 18.11 -7.52 -6.49
CA VAL A 108 16.71 -7.50 -6.90
C VAL A 108 15.84 -7.17 -5.69
N HIS A 109 15.10 -6.06 -5.75
CA HIS A 109 14.14 -5.65 -4.74
C HIS A 109 12.71 -5.88 -5.24
N THR A 110 12.04 -6.90 -4.71
CA THR A 110 10.64 -7.21 -5.07
C THR A 110 9.67 -6.57 -4.09
N ASN A 111 8.56 -6.03 -4.60
CA ASN A 111 7.48 -5.44 -3.82
C ASN A 111 6.17 -6.19 -4.08
N ASN A 112 5.13 -5.55 -4.64
CA ASN A 112 3.96 -6.28 -5.11
C ASN A 112 4.32 -7.06 -6.36
N ILE A 113 4.13 -8.38 -6.33
CA ILE A 113 4.53 -9.30 -7.41
C ILE A 113 3.34 -10.08 -7.98
N ALA A 114 2.09 -9.64 -7.75
CA ALA A 114 0.93 -10.22 -8.42
C ALA A 114 1.09 -10.07 -9.95
N GLY A 115 0.82 -11.12 -10.69
CA GLY A 115 1.09 -11.21 -12.13
C GLY A 115 2.49 -11.71 -12.47
N PHE A 116 3.53 -11.24 -11.78
CA PHE A 116 4.88 -11.82 -11.84
C PHE A 116 4.98 -13.15 -11.10
N SER A 117 4.28 -13.30 -10.00
CA SER A 117 4.34 -14.40 -9.03
C SER A 117 5.67 -14.51 -8.26
N VAL A 118 5.72 -15.44 -7.32
CA VAL A 118 6.95 -15.78 -6.57
C VAL A 118 8.05 -16.40 -7.43
N SER A 119 7.77 -16.70 -8.70
CA SER A 119 8.74 -17.23 -9.64
C SER A 119 9.90 -16.28 -9.93
N VAL A 120 9.71 -14.96 -9.73
CA VAL A 120 10.77 -13.96 -9.89
C VAL A 120 11.92 -14.14 -8.87
N TRP A 121 11.64 -14.71 -7.70
CA TRP A 121 12.68 -15.03 -6.73
C TRP A 121 13.58 -16.16 -7.25
N SER A 122 12.99 -17.18 -7.88
CA SER A 122 13.79 -18.24 -8.51
C SER A 122 14.54 -17.75 -9.76
N ALA A 123 14.01 -16.75 -10.47
CA ALA A 123 14.72 -16.08 -11.56
C ALA A 123 16.00 -15.38 -11.05
N ALA A 124 15.88 -14.57 -10.00
CA ALA A 124 17.02 -13.86 -9.41
C ALA A 124 18.07 -14.83 -8.86
N LYS A 125 17.66 -15.87 -8.14
CA LYS A 125 18.60 -16.92 -7.65
C LYS A 125 19.30 -17.66 -8.77
N ALA A 126 18.60 -18.00 -9.87
CA ALA A 126 19.22 -18.64 -11.02
C ALA A 126 20.25 -17.74 -11.73
N CYS A 127 20.15 -16.43 -11.55
CA CYS A 127 21.14 -15.44 -12.01
C CYS A 127 22.21 -15.11 -10.97
N GLY A 128 22.21 -15.74 -9.79
CA GLY A 128 23.18 -15.49 -8.72
C GLY A 128 22.98 -14.16 -7.98
N VAL A 129 21.83 -13.50 -8.13
CA VAL A 129 21.58 -12.17 -7.56
C VAL A 129 20.85 -12.28 -6.21
N LYS A 130 21.26 -11.47 -5.23
CA LYS A 130 20.62 -11.35 -3.93
C LYS A 130 19.25 -10.70 -4.03
N ILE A 131 18.32 -11.08 -3.14
CA ILE A 131 16.92 -10.68 -3.17
C ILE A 131 16.54 -10.02 -1.85
N LEU A 132 15.98 -8.80 -1.92
CA LEU A 132 15.20 -8.22 -0.85
C LEU A 132 13.73 -8.20 -1.26
N HIS A 133 12.84 -8.61 -0.36
CA HIS A 133 11.38 -8.50 -0.58
C HIS A 133 10.74 -7.57 0.43
N THR A 134 9.89 -6.67 -0.05
CA THR A 134 9.03 -5.83 0.81
C THR A 134 7.57 -6.26 0.68
N SER A 135 6.96 -6.73 1.77
CA SER A 135 5.52 -7.02 1.81
C SER A 135 4.73 -5.74 2.05
N ARG A 136 3.88 -5.37 1.09
CA ARG A 136 3.02 -4.17 1.14
C ARG A 136 1.54 -4.48 1.34
N ASP A 137 1.18 -5.75 1.20
CA ASP A 137 -0.18 -6.27 1.31
C ASP A 137 -0.17 -7.74 1.75
N TYR A 138 -1.29 -8.43 1.58
CA TYR A 138 -1.47 -9.83 1.96
C TYR A 138 -1.36 -10.81 0.79
N TYR A 139 -0.77 -10.41 -0.35
CA TYR A 139 -0.64 -11.25 -1.55
C TYR A 139 0.01 -12.61 -1.25
N LEU A 140 0.97 -12.67 -0.35
CA LEU A 140 1.64 -13.92 -0.01
C LEU A 140 0.71 -14.89 0.73
N PHE A 141 -0.25 -14.41 1.49
CA PHE A 141 -1.25 -15.23 2.20
C PHE A 141 -2.43 -15.59 1.32
N HIS A 142 -2.95 -14.64 0.56
CA HIS A 142 -4.20 -14.82 -0.18
C HIS A 142 -4.14 -14.15 -1.55
N HIS A 143 -4.75 -14.78 -2.54
CA HIS A 143 -4.71 -14.35 -3.94
C HIS A 143 -5.34 -12.98 -4.21
N ASN A 144 -6.26 -12.52 -3.38
CA ASN A 144 -6.87 -11.19 -3.50
C ASN A 144 -6.08 -10.08 -2.79
N ALA A 145 -4.86 -10.38 -2.31
CA ALA A 145 -4.01 -9.46 -1.56
C ALA A 145 -4.67 -8.83 -0.32
N ALA A 146 -5.73 -9.48 0.20
CA ALA A 146 -6.44 -9.09 1.41
C ALA A 146 -6.76 -10.31 2.27
N LEU A 147 -6.66 -10.18 3.58
CA LEU A 147 -7.14 -11.16 4.57
C LEU A 147 -8.48 -10.70 5.13
N PHE A 148 -9.40 -10.27 4.24
CA PHE A 148 -10.72 -9.81 4.61
C PHE A 148 -11.77 -10.41 3.67
N HIS A 149 -12.79 -11.03 4.24
CA HIS A 149 -13.85 -11.67 3.50
C HIS A 149 -15.18 -11.62 4.26
N ARG A 150 -16.27 -11.24 3.57
CA ARG A 150 -17.62 -11.14 4.16
C ARG A 150 -17.68 -10.34 5.47
N GLY A 151 -17.01 -9.20 5.50
CA GLY A 151 -17.03 -8.31 6.66
C GLY A 151 -16.09 -8.71 7.82
N GLN A 152 -15.29 -9.76 7.68
CA GLN A 152 -14.41 -10.27 8.74
C GLN A 152 -12.97 -10.45 8.28
N ASN A 153 -12.04 -10.19 9.20
CA ASN A 153 -10.64 -10.51 9.00
C ASN A 153 -10.43 -12.02 9.07
N GLN A 154 -9.68 -12.56 8.09
CA GLN A 154 -9.34 -13.98 8.02
C GLN A 154 -8.14 -14.27 8.90
N ASP A 155 -8.20 -15.37 9.64
CA ASP A 155 -7.07 -15.86 10.42
C ASP A 155 -5.96 -16.39 9.48
N PRO A 156 -4.74 -15.80 9.50
CA PRO A 156 -3.61 -16.27 8.70
C PRO A 156 -3.14 -17.68 9.07
N GLU A 157 -3.45 -18.16 10.27
CA GLU A 157 -3.07 -19.49 10.77
C GLU A 157 -4.11 -20.57 10.43
N SER A 158 -5.26 -20.19 9.90
CA SER A 158 -6.29 -21.16 9.47
C SER A 158 -5.72 -22.14 8.43
N ILE A 159 -6.17 -23.39 8.49
CA ILE A 159 -5.73 -24.45 7.56
C ILE A 159 -5.90 -24.03 6.11
N ARG A 160 -7.02 -23.35 5.79
CA ARG A 160 -7.31 -22.85 4.45
C ARG A 160 -6.23 -21.87 3.96
N ILE A 161 -5.87 -20.87 4.75
CA ILE A 161 -4.85 -19.87 4.38
C ILE A 161 -3.48 -20.53 4.31
N ARG A 162 -3.14 -21.42 5.25
CA ARG A 162 -1.88 -22.16 5.22
C ARG A 162 -1.70 -23.00 3.95
N LEU A 163 -2.75 -23.66 3.47
CA LEU A 163 -2.73 -24.39 2.20
C LEU A 163 -2.57 -23.45 1.00
N LEU A 164 -3.33 -22.35 0.99
CA LEU A 164 -3.26 -21.34 -0.07
C LEU A 164 -1.88 -20.67 -0.20
N CYS A 165 -1.16 -20.48 0.90
CA CYS A 165 0.13 -19.81 0.89
C CYS A 165 1.33 -20.77 0.89
N TRP A 166 1.13 -22.07 0.94
CA TRP A 166 2.18 -23.08 1.11
C TRP A 166 3.34 -22.93 0.11
N LEU A 167 3.05 -22.84 -1.20
CA LEU A 167 4.10 -22.69 -2.22
C LEU A 167 4.81 -21.35 -2.10
N LYS A 168 4.05 -20.25 -1.90
CA LYS A 168 4.61 -18.91 -1.72
C LYS A 168 5.54 -18.87 -0.51
N LYS A 169 5.13 -19.49 0.60
CA LYS A 169 5.96 -19.66 1.79
C LYS A 169 7.21 -20.51 1.51
N ARG A 170 7.10 -21.60 0.75
CA ARG A 170 8.25 -22.40 0.34
C ARG A 170 9.23 -21.59 -0.52
N CYS A 171 8.74 -20.82 -1.49
CA CYS A 171 9.56 -19.97 -2.34
C CYS A 171 10.20 -18.80 -1.57
N SER A 172 9.60 -18.33 -0.49
CA SER A 172 10.16 -17.25 0.33
C SER A 172 11.51 -17.60 0.98
N ARG A 173 11.88 -18.88 1.02
CA ARG A 173 13.22 -19.33 1.45
C ARG A 173 14.36 -18.85 0.54
N LEU A 174 14.03 -18.43 -0.69
CA LEU A 174 14.99 -17.90 -1.65
C LEU A 174 15.35 -16.44 -1.39
N VAL A 175 14.60 -15.76 -0.56
CA VAL A 175 14.79 -14.34 -0.27
C VAL A 175 15.87 -14.17 0.79
N ASP A 176 16.80 -13.24 0.55
CA ASP A 176 17.94 -12.97 1.45
C ASP A 176 17.65 -11.85 2.47
N GLY A 177 16.77 -10.90 2.12
CA GLY A 177 16.32 -9.83 3.00
C GLY A 177 14.80 -9.65 2.94
N TYR A 178 14.17 -9.47 4.09
CA TYR A 178 12.73 -9.24 4.20
C TYR A 178 12.42 -7.93 4.94
N VAL A 179 11.52 -7.14 4.37
CA VAL A 179 11.03 -5.89 4.95
C VAL A 179 9.51 -5.91 5.05
N GLY A 180 8.97 -5.66 6.24
CA GLY A 180 7.56 -5.31 6.41
C GLY A 180 7.36 -3.81 6.38
N ILE A 181 6.30 -3.30 5.73
CA ILE A 181 6.00 -1.85 5.68
C ILE A 181 5.46 -1.27 6.99
N SER A 182 5.29 -2.10 7.99
CA SER A 182 4.90 -1.78 9.35
C SER A 182 5.38 -2.91 10.26
N ARG A 183 5.48 -2.67 11.55
CA ARG A 183 5.77 -3.73 12.52
C ARG A 183 4.69 -4.81 12.48
N PHE A 184 3.43 -4.40 12.26
CA PHE A 184 2.31 -5.33 12.11
C PHE A 184 2.52 -6.31 10.94
N ILE A 185 2.80 -5.81 9.73
CA ILE A 185 3.06 -6.67 8.55
C ILE A 185 4.31 -7.51 8.73
N PHE A 186 5.36 -6.95 9.30
CA PHE A 186 6.59 -7.66 9.62
C PHE A 186 6.32 -8.86 10.53
N GLU A 187 5.67 -8.66 11.68
CA GLU A 187 5.38 -9.71 12.64
C GLU A 187 4.42 -10.77 12.09
N LEU A 188 3.43 -10.35 11.29
CA LEU A 188 2.47 -11.24 10.66
C LEU A 188 3.17 -12.28 9.77
N HIS A 189 4.06 -11.84 8.89
CA HIS A 189 4.78 -12.75 8.00
C HIS A 189 5.80 -13.60 8.75
N ARG A 190 6.50 -13.02 9.72
CA ARG A 190 7.46 -13.73 10.57
C ARG A 190 6.79 -14.84 11.38
N LYS A 191 5.68 -14.55 12.06
CA LYS A 191 4.89 -15.55 12.82
C LYS A 191 4.35 -16.66 11.92
N ALA A 192 3.90 -16.33 10.72
CA ALA A 192 3.46 -17.32 9.74
C ALA A 192 4.62 -18.15 9.15
N GLY A 193 5.89 -17.83 9.47
CA GLY A 193 7.10 -18.55 9.05
C GLY A 193 7.46 -18.31 7.59
N PHE A 194 7.17 -17.14 7.05
CA PHE A 194 7.73 -16.68 5.79
C PHE A 194 9.17 -16.20 5.96
N PHE A 195 9.95 -16.26 4.89
CA PHE A 195 11.32 -15.75 4.80
C PHE A 195 12.29 -16.30 5.87
N PRO A 196 12.33 -17.62 6.11
CA PRO A 196 13.09 -18.19 7.25
C PRO A 196 14.60 -17.98 7.14
N ASN A 197 15.13 -17.74 5.92
CA ASN A 197 16.56 -17.54 5.65
C ASN A 197 16.93 -16.06 5.46
N ALA A 198 15.96 -15.14 5.55
CA ALA A 198 16.18 -13.75 5.27
C ALA A 198 16.64 -12.95 6.50
N ARG A 199 17.41 -11.89 6.31
CA ARG A 199 17.53 -10.82 7.29
C ARG A 199 16.22 -10.05 7.39
N HIS A 200 15.69 -9.94 8.58
CA HIS A 200 14.38 -9.37 8.83
C HIS A 200 14.48 -7.95 9.36
N SER A 201 13.67 -7.04 8.79
CA SER A 201 13.49 -5.66 9.27
C SER A 201 12.09 -5.15 8.96
N PHE A 202 11.73 -3.99 9.49
CA PHE A 202 10.57 -3.23 9.02
C PHE A 202 11.02 -1.80 8.68
N ILE A 203 10.44 -1.25 7.63
CA ILE A 203 10.69 0.11 7.13
C ILE A 203 9.32 0.67 6.74
N TYR A 204 8.93 1.79 7.33
CA TYR A 204 7.64 2.39 7.06
C TYR A 204 7.47 2.80 5.59
N ASN A 205 6.24 2.88 5.13
CA ASN A 205 5.95 3.44 3.83
C ASN A 205 6.29 4.94 3.80
N THR A 206 6.85 5.37 2.68
CA THR A 206 7.01 6.80 2.43
C THR A 206 5.69 7.45 2.01
N VAL A 207 5.55 8.70 2.37
CA VAL A 207 4.49 9.60 1.89
C VAL A 207 5.12 10.80 1.18
N PRO A 208 4.39 11.48 0.28
CA PRO A 208 4.89 12.70 -0.35
C PRO A 208 5.30 13.71 0.72
N ALA A 209 6.38 14.44 0.46
CA ALA A 209 6.70 15.60 1.28
C ALA A 209 5.55 16.61 1.12
N VAL A 210 4.96 17.00 2.23
CA VAL A 210 4.01 18.09 2.27
C VAL A 210 4.79 19.31 2.74
N GLU A 211 4.79 20.38 1.96
CA GLU A 211 5.16 21.67 2.50
C GLU A 211 4.14 21.94 3.61
N CYS A 212 4.61 21.89 4.86
CA CYS A 212 3.73 22.15 5.99
C CYS A 212 3.06 23.49 5.74
N ALA A 213 1.81 23.49 5.33
CA ALA A 213 0.99 24.66 5.36
C ALA A 213 0.90 25.05 6.84
N GLY A 214 1.85 25.87 7.27
CA GLY A 214 1.86 26.43 8.62
C GLY A 214 0.58 27.20 8.82
N GLY A 215 -0.26 26.70 9.66
CA GLY A 215 -1.49 27.36 10.00
C GLY A 215 -2.61 26.35 10.20
N GLY A 216 -2.90 26.06 11.45
CA GLY A 216 -4.15 25.43 11.81
C GLY A 216 -5.27 26.12 11.06
N CYS A 217 -6.07 25.36 10.33
CA CYS A 217 -7.33 25.84 9.82
C CYS A 217 -8.11 26.36 11.04
N LEU A 218 -8.10 27.68 11.22
CA LEU A 218 -8.98 28.32 12.17
C LEU A 218 -10.38 28.04 11.65
N VAL A 219 -11.05 27.09 12.27
CA VAL A 219 -12.45 26.80 11.99
C VAL A 219 -13.24 28.03 12.37
N LYS A 220 -13.44 28.93 11.41
CA LYS A 220 -14.30 30.13 11.53
C LYS A 220 -15.74 29.86 11.10
N GLU A 221 -16.05 28.63 10.70
CA GLU A 221 -17.38 28.28 10.21
C GLU A 221 -18.13 27.46 11.28
N ASP A 222 -19.43 27.72 11.38
CA ASP A 222 -20.33 26.96 12.28
C ASP A 222 -20.52 25.50 11.86
N VAL A 223 -19.98 25.10 10.70
CA VAL A 223 -20.12 23.77 10.12
C VAL A 223 -18.79 23.00 10.17
N ARG A 224 -18.82 21.84 10.81
CA ARG A 224 -17.71 20.85 10.84
C ARG A 224 -17.76 19.97 9.61
N ARG A 225 -16.70 19.96 8.82
CA ARG A 225 -16.59 19.19 7.57
C ARG A 225 -15.84 17.88 7.84
N ILE A 226 -16.58 16.78 7.82
CA ILE A 226 -16.06 15.45 8.10
C ILE A 226 -15.84 14.71 6.80
N GLY A 227 -14.63 14.18 6.57
CA GLY A 227 -14.24 13.59 5.32
C GLY A 227 -13.82 12.14 5.39
N PHE A 228 -14.17 11.38 4.35
CA PHE A 228 -13.63 10.05 4.05
C PHE A 228 -12.87 10.09 2.74
N ILE A 229 -11.68 9.52 2.68
CA ILE A 229 -10.94 9.37 1.42
C ILE A 229 -10.40 7.95 1.26
N GLY A 230 -10.69 7.34 0.12
CA GLY A 230 -10.24 5.99 -0.19
C GLY A 230 -11.16 5.23 -1.13
N LYS A 231 -10.96 3.91 -1.19
CA LYS A 231 -11.86 3.03 -1.92
C LYS A 231 -13.20 2.92 -1.20
N PHE A 232 -14.30 3.09 -1.91
CA PHE A 232 -15.65 2.95 -1.36
C PHE A 232 -16.01 1.46 -1.22
N SER A 233 -15.61 0.87 -0.10
CA SER A 233 -15.75 -0.56 0.14
C SER A 233 -15.86 -0.86 1.64
N ALA A 234 -16.42 -2.03 1.96
CA ALA A 234 -16.65 -2.46 3.34
C ALA A 234 -15.35 -2.67 4.13
N GLU A 235 -14.27 -3.16 3.48
CA GLU A 235 -12.98 -3.32 4.15
C GLU A 235 -12.39 -2.00 4.62
N LYS A 236 -12.69 -0.89 3.90
CA LYS A 236 -12.28 0.46 4.28
C LYS A 236 -13.29 1.15 5.23
N GLY A 237 -14.42 0.47 5.55
CA GLY A 237 -15.43 0.98 6.45
C GLY A 237 -16.31 2.09 5.86
N PHE A 238 -16.40 2.18 4.53
CA PHE A 238 -17.21 3.24 3.92
C PHE A 238 -18.69 3.13 4.24
N ASP A 239 -19.21 1.92 4.45
CA ASP A 239 -20.56 1.66 4.96
C ASP A 239 -20.76 2.20 6.38
N ASP A 240 -19.77 2.06 7.28
CA ASP A 240 -19.83 2.64 8.63
C ASP A 240 -19.77 4.17 8.58
N PHE A 241 -18.96 4.73 7.65
CA PHE A 241 -18.94 6.17 7.40
C PHE A 241 -20.31 6.69 6.93
N CYS A 242 -21.01 5.96 6.03
CA CYS A 242 -22.35 6.30 5.62
C CYS A 242 -23.35 6.21 6.79
N THR A 243 -23.22 5.20 7.64
CA THR A 243 -24.06 5.06 8.84
C THR A 243 -23.84 6.22 9.81
N LEU A 244 -22.59 6.62 10.00
CA LEU A 244 -22.24 7.79 10.80
C LEU A 244 -22.87 9.06 10.22
N ALA A 245 -22.72 9.32 8.92
CA ALA A 245 -23.31 10.46 8.24
C ALA A 245 -24.83 10.50 8.41
N ARG A 246 -25.51 9.36 8.30
CA ARG A 246 -26.97 9.24 8.49
C ARG A 246 -27.38 9.64 9.91
N HIS A 247 -26.60 9.27 10.92
CA HIS A 247 -26.86 9.64 12.33
C HIS A 247 -26.79 11.16 12.55
N TYR A 248 -25.90 11.85 11.84
CA TYR A 248 -25.71 13.31 11.95
C TYR A 248 -26.53 14.13 10.96
N ARG A 249 -27.27 13.49 10.02
CA ARG A 249 -27.96 14.18 8.91
C ARG A 249 -28.89 15.31 9.34
N ASN A 250 -29.55 15.15 10.48
CA ASN A 250 -30.54 16.13 11.00
C ASN A 250 -29.93 17.08 12.05
N ARG A 251 -28.61 17.00 12.30
CA ARG A 251 -27.92 17.89 13.23
C ARG A 251 -27.32 19.06 12.43
N SER A 252 -27.66 20.28 12.77
CA SER A 252 -27.00 21.48 12.24
C SER A 252 -25.51 21.46 12.63
N GLY A 253 -24.65 22.01 11.77
CA GLY A 253 -23.23 22.16 12.06
C GLY A 253 -22.36 20.95 11.66
N TYR A 254 -22.87 19.97 10.89
CA TYR A 254 -22.10 18.85 10.36
C TYR A 254 -22.32 18.68 8.86
N ALA A 255 -21.24 18.47 8.11
CA ALA A 255 -21.27 18.12 6.70
C ALA A 255 -20.31 16.96 6.42
N PHE A 256 -20.75 15.99 5.62
CA PHE A 256 -20.00 14.78 5.32
C PHE A 256 -19.59 14.74 3.85
N TYR A 257 -18.30 14.52 3.61
CA TYR A 257 -17.70 14.49 2.27
C TYR A 257 -16.96 13.18 2.05
N ALA A 258 -17.00 12.65 0.84
CA ALA A 258 -16.23 11.46 0.51
C ALA A 258 -15.54 11.58 -0.84
N ALA A 259 -14.22 11.32 -0.87
CA ALA A 259 -13.41 11.29 -2.07
C ALA A 259 -12.95 9.86 -2.38
N GLY A 260 -13.12 9.44 -3.64
CA GLY A 260 -12.75 8.12 -4.12
C GLY A 260 -13.31 7.84 -5.49
N ARG A 261 -12.92 6.70 -6.07
CA ARG A 261 -13.43 6.31 -7.39
C ARG A 261 -14.89 5.89 -7.31
N ILE A 262 -15.74 6.61 -8.02
CA ILE A 262 -17.17 6.30 -8.15
C ILE A 262 -17.33 5.30 -9.30
N THR A 263 -17.91 4.12 -9.01
CA THR A 263 -18.32 3.13 -10.01
C THR A 263 -19.82 2.93 -9.92
N GLN A 264 -20.52 2.92 -11.07
CA GLN A 264 -21.99 2.86 -11.10
C GLN A 264 -22.57 1.61 -10.43
N ASP A 265 -21.85 0.49 -10.49
CA ASP A 265 -22.25 -0.79 -9.91
C ASP A 265 -21.97 -0.93 -8.39
N ASN A 266 -21.40 0.09 -7.75
CA ASN A 266 -21.10 0.02 -6.32
C ASN A 266 -22.34 0.41 -5.49
N PRO A 267 -22.94 -0.52 -4.72
CA PRO A 267 -24.16 -0.23 -3.94
C PRO A 267 -23.94 0.83 -2.86
N LEU A 268 -22.71 0.98 -2.37
CA LEU A 268 -22.35 1.98 -1.35
C LEU A 268 -22.45 3.42 -1.88
N ILE A 269 -22.45 3.64 -3.20
CA ILE A 269 -22.65 4.98 -3.80
C ILE A 269 -24.08 5.48 -3.55
N LYS A 270 -25.07 4.60 -3.71
CA LYS A 270 -26.47 4.92 -3.37
C LYS A 270 -26.61 5.17 -1.87
N GLU A 271 -26.06 4.28 -1.05
CA GLU A 271 -26.11 4.41 0.40
C GLU A 271 -25.49 5.74 0.89
N ALA A 272 -24.37 6.18 0.32
CA ALA A 272 -23.74 7.44 0.63
C ALA A 272 -24.66 8.64 0.36
N ARG A 273 -25.30 8.66 -0.82
CA ARG A 273 -26.27 9.72 -1.18
C ARG A 273 -27.47 9.73 -0.25
N ASP A 274 -28.05 8.57 0.04
CA ASP A 274 -29.19 8.41 0.94
C ASP A 274 -28.83 8.81 2.39
N SER A 275 -27.56 8.75 2.76
CA SER A 275 -27.05 9.12 4.09
C SER A 275 -26.66 10.63 4.19
N GLY A 276 -26.73 11.39 3.10
CA GLY A 276 -26.37 12.80 3.07
C GLY A 276 -24.88 13.06 2.88
N VAL A 277 -24.11 12.07 2.38
CA VAL A 277 -22.70 12.26 2.04
C VAL A 277 -22.53 12.92 0.69
N THR A 278 -21.81 14.02 0.63
CA THR A 278 -21.40 14.66 -0.62
C THR A 278 -20.21 13.91 -1.24
N LEU A 279 -20.45 13.33 -2.42
CA LEU A 279 -19.43 12.58 -3.16
C LEU A 279 -18.61 13.53 -4.05
N LEU A 280 -17.32 13.67 -3.73
CA LEU A 280 -16.39 14.56 -4.45
C LEU A 280 -15.77 13.90 -5.69
N GLY A 281 -15.96 12.58 -5.88
CA GLY A 281 -15.30 11.84 -6.94
C GLY A 281 -13.82 11.60 -6.66
N PHE A 282 -13.06 11.32 -7.73
CA PHE A 282 -11.62 11.08 -7.63
C PHE A 282 -10.86 12.40 -7.78
N ILE A 283 -10.50 13.00 -6.66
CA ILE A 283 -9.76 14.26 -6.57
C ILE A 283 -8.37 14.04 -5.95
N SER A 284 -7.51 15.05 -6.04
CA SER A 284 -6.22 15.01 -5.37
C SER A 284 -6.37 14.96 -3.84
N LEU A 285 -5.40 14.36 -3.16
CA LEU A 285 -5.39 14.35 -1.69
C LEU A 285 -5.38 15.76 -1.12
N GLU A 286 -4.59 16.65 -1.71
CA GLU A 286 -4.48 18.04 -1.30
C GLU A 286 -5.82 18.79 -1.41
N ASP A 287 -6.52 18.63 -2.55
CA ASP A 287 -7.85 19.26 -2.75
C ASP A 287 -8.88 18.70 -1.79
N PHE A 288 -8.82 17.41 -1.46
CA PHE A 288 -9.66 16.82 -0.43
C PHE A 288 -9.37 17.41 0.94
N MET A 289 -8.09 17.51 1.34
CA MET A 289 -7.71 18.03 2.65
C MET A 289 -8.09 19.50 2.86
N ARG A 290 -8.19 20.30 1.80
CA ARG A 290 -8.71 21.67 1.87
C ARG A 290 -10.22 21.72 2.16
N GLN A 291 -10.97 20.68 1.85
CA GLN A 291 -12.42 20.63 1.98
C GLN A 291 -12.92 20.04 3.31
N VAL A 292 -12.04 19.46 4.11
CA VAL A 292 -12.42 18.77 5.33
C VAL A 292 -11.64 19.27 6.54
N ASP A 293 -12.23 19.17 7.72
CA ASP A 293 -11.61 19.55 8.99
C ASP A 293 -11.11 18.31 9.74
N VAL A 294 -11.88 17.22 9.72
CA VAL A 294 -11.57 15.94 10.35
C VAL A 294 -11.68 14.84 9.32
N VAL A 295 -10.73 13.89 9.33
CA VAL A 295 -10.75 12.71 8.47
C VAL A 295 -11.21 11.51 9.29
N VAL A 296 -12.27 10.83 8.81
CA VAL A 296 -12.83 9.63 9.47
C VAL A 296 -12.63 8.43 8.58
N LEU A 297 -11.89 7.44 9.07
CA LEU A 297 -11.51 6.23 8.37
C LEU A 297 -11.88 5.00 9.21
N PRO A 298 -13.15 4.55 9.23
CA PRO A 298 -13.60 3.44 10.09
C PRO A 298 -13.21 2.08 9.50
N VAL A 299 -11.90 1.87 9.26
CA VAL A 299 -11.36 0.69 8.61
C VAL A 299 -11.70 -0.59 9.38
N LYS A 300 -12.20 -1.62 8.67
CA LYS A 300 -12.59 -2.92 9.25
C LYS A 300 -11.52 -3.98 9.08
N TRP A 301 -10.73 -3.91 8.01
CA TRP A 301 -9.65 -4.85 7.80
C TRP A 301 -8.38 -4.45 8.55
N HIS A 302 -7.50 -5.39 8.76
CA HIS A 302 -6.17 -5.08 9.26
C HIS A 302 -5.40 -4.28 8.21
N GLU A 303 -5.42 -2.96 8.32
CA GLU A 303 -4.72 -2.07 7.38
C GLU A 303 -3.21 -2.36 7.42
N PRO A 304 -2.55 -2.66 6.29
CA PRO A 304 -1.11 -2.97 6.29
C PRO A 304 -0.22 -1.87 6.85
N PHE A 305 -0.58 -0.60 6.62
CA PHE A 305 0.17 0.55 7.12
C PHE A 305 -0.75 1.71 7.53
N GLY A 306 -1.64 2.16 6.66
CA GLY A 306 -2.48 3.34 6.89
C GLY A 306 -1.88 4.61 6.29
N ARG A 307 -1.44 4.54 5.04
CA ARG A 307 -0.82 5.69 4.36
C ARG A 307 -1.68 6.95 4.41
N VAL A 308 -2.99 6.83 4.17
CA VAL A 308 -3.92 7.97 4.22
C VAL A 308 -3.98 8.61 5.61
N VAL A 309 -3.81 7.82 6.69
CA VAL A 309 -3.72 8.35 8.05
C VAL A 309 -2.52 9.27 8.18
N VAL A 310 -1.32 8.80 7.78
CA VAL A 310 -0.09 9.60 7.83
C VAL A 310 -0.21 10.87 6.98
N GLU A 311 -0.71 10.73 5.75
CA GLU A 311 -0.93 11.85 4.84
C GLU A 311 -1.90 12.88 5.41
N SER A 312 -2.98 12.45 6.06
CA SER A 312 -3.94 13.35 6.71
C SER A 312 -3.30 14.14 7.85
N ILE A 313 -2.51 13.46 8.69
CA ILE A 313 -1.78 14.10 9.79
C ILE A 313 -0.77 15.13 9.25
N PHE A 314 -0.09 14.81 8.14
CA PHE A 314 0.87 15.73 7.51
C PHE A 314 0.20 16.98 6.93
N HIS A 315 -1.09 16.88 6.56
CA HIS A 315 -1.92 18.03 6.16
C HIS A 315 -2.57 18.74 7.36
N GLY A 316 -2.12 18.48 8.58
CA GLY A 316 -2.61 19.14 9.80
C GLY A 316 -4.06 18.73 10.15
N LYS A 317 -4.49 17.52 9.78
CA LYS A 317 -5.83 17.03 10.10
C LYS A 317 -5.81 16.13 11.31
N VAL A 318 -6.92 16.14 12.04
CA VAL A 318 -7.22 15.12 13.05
C VAL A 318 -7.84 13.91 12.34
N VAL A 319 -7.44 12.71 12.73
CA VAL A 319 -7.94 11.45 12.18
C VAL A 319 -8.67 10.65 13.23
N LEU A 320 -9.90 10.25 12.93
CA LEU A 320 -10.68 9.29 13.71
C LEU A 320 -10.76 7.96 12.93
N THR A 321 -10.32 6.87 13.55
CA THR A 321 -10.21 5.57 12.89
C THR A 321 -10.44 4.41 13.85
N ASN A 322 -10.43 3.17 13.36
CA ASN A 322 -10.42 1.97 14.19
C ASN A 322 -8.96 1.50 14.43
N ARG A 323 -8.72 0.87 15.58
CA ARG A 323 -7.41 0.33 15.99
C ARG A 323 -7.10 -0.97 15.23
N MET A 324 -6.81 -0.88 13.92
CA MET A 324 -6.68 -2.04 13.02
C MET A 324 -5.32 -2.09 12.31
N GLY A 325 -4.61 -3.21 12.48
CA GLY A 325 -3.35 -3.48 11.76
C GLY A 325 -2.26 -2.46 12.03
N GLY A 326 -1.58 -1.98 10.98
CA GLY A 326 -0.51 -0.98 11.06
C GLY A 326 -0.97 0.40 11.55
N VAL A 327 -2.26 0.72 11.47
CA VAL A 327 -2.78 2.00 12.01
C VAL A 327 -2.63 2.08 13.52
N ALA A 328 -2.77 0.94 14.22
CA ALA A 328 -2.64 0.90 15.68
C ALA A 328 -1.24 1.36 16.16
N GLU A 329 -0.18 1.04 15.41
CA GLU A 329 1.18 1.44 15.77
C GLU A 329 1.49 2.90 15.39
N LEU A 330 0.83 3.45 14.37
CA LEU A 330 1.01 4.84 13.97
C LEU A 330 0.56 5.82 15.07
N ALA A 331 -0.48 5.49 15.82
CA ALA A 331 -0.96 6.32 16.93
C ALA A 331 0.04 6.44 18.10
N ALA A 332 1.00 5.52 18.20
CA ALA A 332 2.09 5.64 19.17
C ALA A 332 3.23 6.57 18.69
N LEU A 333 3.25 6.91 17.39
CA LEU A 333 4.29 7.71 16.74
C LEU A 333 3.80 9.10 16.36
N LEU A 334 2.52 9.21 15.97
CA LEU A 334 1.92 10.41 15.42
C LEU A 334 0.83 10.93 16.35
N PRO A 335 0.82 12.22 16.69
CA PRO A 335 -0.32 12.85 17.37
C PRO A 335 -1.53 12.91 16.41
N ASN A 336 -2.65 13.37 16.94
CA ASN A 336 -3.88 13.64 16.18
C ASN A 336 -4.57 12.39 15.59
N ILE A 337 -4.19 11.18 16.01
CA ILE A 337 -4.89 9.93 15.69
C ILE A 337 -5.71 9.53 16.90
N TYR A 338 -7.02 9.38 16.69
CA TYR A 338 -7.97 8.97 17.72
C TYR A 338 -8.71 7.72 17.27
N PHE A 339 -9.13 6.91 18.24
CA PHE A 339 -9.84 5.67 17.95
C PHE A 339 -11.33 5.77 18.28
N MET A 340 -12.16 5.22 17.40
CA MET A 340 -13.62 5.29 17.51
C MET A 340 -14.17 4.57 18.76
N GLU A 341 -13.41 3.64 19.33
CA GLU A 341 -13.73 2.99 20.60
C GLU A 341 -13.44 3.86 21.83
N GLU A 342 -12.69 4.95 21.68
CA GLU A 342 -12.23 5.82 22.79
C GLU A 342 -12.90 7.20 22.78
N ILE A 343 -13.26 7.71 21.61
CA ILE A 343 -13.75 9.07 21.45
C ILE A 343 -14.84 9.14 20.37
N SER A 344 -15.85 9.95 20.63
CA SER A 344 -16.94 10.20 19.68
C SER A 344 -16.57 11.24 18.62
N VAL A 345 -17.35 11.29 17.54
CA VAL A 345 -17.23 12.36 16.52
C VAL A 345 -17.47 13.74 17.13
N ASP A 346 -18.43 13.90 18.04
CA ASP A 346 -18.74 15.17 18.71
C ASP A 346 -17.57 15.72 19.54
N GLU A 347 -16.72 14.82 20.04
CA GLU A 347 -15.53 15.20 20.79
C GLU A 347 -14.33 15.46 19.88
N VAL A 348 -14.11 14.60 18.85
CA VAL A 348 -12.96 14.73 17.97
C VAL A 348 -13.01 15.99 17.12
N VAL A 349 -14.20 16.44 16.70
CA VAL A 349 -14.37 17.68 15.91
C VAL A 349 -14.03 18.94 16.70
N LYS A 350 -13.92 18.85 18.01
CA LYS A 350 -13.49 19.95 18.91
C LYS A 350 -11.97 19.97 19.11
N ARG A 351 -11.27 18.92 18.69
CA ARG A 351 -9.81 18.83 18.81
C ARG A 351 -9.14 19.69 17.75
N LEU A 352 -8.21 20.50 18.17
CA LEU A 352 -7.27 21.16 17.26
C LEU A 352 -6.12 20.20 16.99
N ALA A 353 -5.67 20.18 15.73
CA ALA A 353 -4.50 19.38 15.40
C ALA A 353 -3.25 19.93 16.10
N GLU A 354 -2.55 19.07 16.82
CA GLU A 354 -1.27 19.41 17.42
C GLU A 354 -0.21 19.56 16.33
N PRO A 355 0.70 20.53 16.46
CA PRO A 355 1.81 20.69 15.53
C PRO A 355 2.68 19.44 15.49
N LEU A 356 3.13 19.07 14.30
CA LEU A 356 4.04 17.94 14.13
C LEU A 356 5.48 18.38 14.40
N CYS A 357 6.20 17.59 15.20
CA CYS A 357 7.64 17.72 15.31
C CYS A 357 8.31 17.39 13.95
N PRO A 358 9.25 18.22 13.47
CA PRO A 358 9.98 17.96 12.21
C PRO A 358 10.65 16.58 12.17
N ASP A 359 11.16 16.09 13.29
CA ASP A 359 11.79 14.78 13.39
C ASP A 359 10.81 13.63 13.10
N ILE A 360 9.56 13.76 13.56
CA ILE A 360 8.50 12.79 13.27
C ILE A 360 8.16 12.78 11.78
N LEU A 361 8.06 13.97 11.17
CA LEU A 361 7.82 14.11 9.74
C LEU A 361 8.95 13.43 8.93
N ALA A 362 10.20 13.61 9.37
CA ALA A 362 11.36 13.05 8.69
C ALA A 362 11.31 11.53 8.54
N HIS A 363 10.70 10.80 9.51
CA HIS A 363 10.61 9.34 9.47
C HIS A 363 9.86 8.77 8.27
N PHE A 364 9.01 9.54 7.62
CA PHE A 364 8.18 9.10 6.50
C PHE A 364 8.58 9.74 5.17
N THR A 365 9.63 10.56 5.15
CA THR A 365 10.10 11.21 3.93
C THR A 365 10.73 10.22 2.96
N PRO A 366 10.63 10.45 1.63
CA PRO A 366 11.24 9.57 0.65
C PRO A 366 12.75 9.38 0.85
N ASP A 367 13.47 10.43 1.22
CA ASP A 367 14.93 10.37 1.39
C ASP A 367 15.35 9.57 2.62
N ARG A 368 14.63 9.69 3.74
CA ARG A 368 14.85 8.88 4.94
C ARG A 368 14.56 7.41 4.67
N ILE A 369 13.43 7.11 4.03
CA ILE A 369 13.06 5.75 3.67
C ILE A 369 14.06 5.13 2.69
N ALA A 370 14.53 5.89 1.69
CA ALA A 370 15.59 5.42 0.79
C ALA A 370 16.87 5.08 1.55
N GLN A 371 17.28 5.89 2.53
CA GLN A 371 18.45 5.63 3.38
C GLN A 371 18.28 4.33 4.20
N GLU A 372 17.11 4.07 4.74
CA GLU A 372 16.84 2.82 5.47
C GLU A 372 16.88 1.60 4.54
N TYR A 373 16.37 1.73 3.30
CA TYR A 373 16.52 0.68 2.29
C TYR A 373 17.96 0.48 1.86
N GLU A 374 18.77 1.54 1.69
CA GLU A 374 20.22 1.40 1.42
C GLU A 374 20.90 0.57 2.50
N GLN A 375 20.62 0.85 3.77
CA GLN A 375 21.16 0.04 4.87
C GLN A 375 20.71 -1.41 4.80
N ALA A 376 19.42 -1.66 4.47
CA ALA A 376 18.91 -3.01 4.28
C ALA A 376 19.60 -3.74 3.10
N TYR A 377 19.87 -3.04 1.99
CA TYR A 377 20.60 -3.59 0.84
C TYR A 377 22.03 -3.95 1.22
N HIS A 378 22.74 -3.04 1.89
CA HIS A 378 24.11 -3.31 2.37
C HIS A 378 24.16 -4.51 3.31
N ASN A 379 23.18 -4.65 4.21
CA ASN A 379 23.09 -5.78 5.11
C ASN A 379 22.90 -7.12 4.36
N VAL A 380 22.16 -7.11 3.26
CA VAL A 380 21.92 -8.28 2.40
C VAL A 380 23.15 -8.62 1.55
N LEU A 381 23.83 -7.61 1.00
CA LEU A 381 24.98 -7.79 0.12
C LEU A 381 26.26 -8.18 0.87
N ASN A 382 26.45 -7.65 2.08
CA ASN A 382 27.64 -7.91 2.89
C ASN A 382 27.60 -9.27 3.60
N ASP A 383 26.51 -10.03 3.51
CA ASP A 383 26.41 -11.40 4.04
C ASP A 383 27.22 -12.37 3.19
N ARG A 384 28.56 -12.28 3.28
CA ARG A 384 29.50 -13.25 2.72
C ARG A 384 29.74 -14.45 3.63
N PHE A 385 29.12 -14.52 4.83
CA PHE A 385 29.32 -15.56 5.82
C PHE A 385 28.01 -16.29 6.12
N GLY A 386 27.70 -17.31 5.32
CA GLY A 386 26.54 -18.18 5.51
C GLY A 386 26.52 -19.22 4.38
N ALA A 387 27.66 -19.86 4.13
CA ALA A 387 27.76 -21.10 3.36
C ALA A 387 28.20 -22.22 4.30
#